data_c2d3215437fd266d2e0d32811f03b096
#
_entry.id   c2d3215437fd266d2e0d32811f03b096
#
_cell.length_a   1.000
_cell.length_b   1.000
_cell.length_c   1.000
_cell.angle_alpha   90.00
_cell.angle_beta   90.00
_cell.angle_gamma   90.00
#
_symmetry.space_group_name_H-M   'P 1'
#
loop_
_entity.id
_entity.type
_entity.pdbx_description
1 polymer ?
#
loop_
_entity_poly.entity_id
_entity_poly.type
_entity_poly.pdbx_seq_one_letter_code
_entity_poly.pdbx_strand_id
1 'polypeptide(L)'
;SRLQKDHPSLLLFVFDHNRDHLVAWGDTVYGDKDASKYVDGLAFHWYAGGLNRDLDGAVAHYAVDSAYEKFPDAKLLPSEGCNCPGVKDSDLLRSERYAHDMLRVLKSGACGWVDWNLLLDYTGGPNHLGNDCDAPIHAKRNFDGVVVQSYLDVISHFSKHILPGSRRVQTDVR
;
A
#
# COMPACT_ATOMS: atom_id res chain seq x y z
N SER A 1 5.69 -11.04 23.53
CA SER A 1 4.95 -9.87 24.04
C SER A 1 3.64 -10.30 24.70
N ARG A 2 3.03 -9.42 25.51
CA ARG A 2 1.70 -9.68 26.09
C ARG A 2 0.66 -9.92 25.00
N LEU A 3 0.72 -9.12 23.93
CA LEU A 3 -0.17 -9.21 22.77
C LEU A 3 -0.12 -10.59 22.11
N GLN A 4 1.05 -11.14 21.86
CA GLN A 4 1.17 -12.47 21.25
C GLN A 4 0.72 -13.61 22.19
N LYS A 5 0.85 -13.39 23.51
CA LYS A 5 0.37 -14.37 24.48
C LYS A 5 -1.15 -14.44 24.52
N ASP A 6 -1.81 -13.29 24.46
CA ASP A 6 -3.27 -13.17 24.51
C ASP A 6 -3.91 -13.39 23.14
N HIS A 7 -3.17 -13.11 22.04
CA HIS A 7 -3.62 -13.20 20.66
C HIS A 7 -2.55 -13.86 19.77
N PRO A 8 -2.33 -15.16 19.84
CA PRO A 8 -1.23 -15.85 19.15
C PRO A 8 -1.30 -15.84 17.62
N SER A 9 -2.46 -15.57 17.05
CA SER A 9 -2.66 -15.47 15.59
C SER A 9 -2.51 -14.06 15.04
N LEU A 10 -2.30 -13.07 15.91
CA LEU A 10 -2.15 -11.68 15.49
C LEU A 10 -0.77 -11.45 14.88
N LEU A 11 -0.73 -10.85 13.69
CA LEU A 11 0.49 -10.43 13.04
C LEU A 11 0.79 -8.98 13.40
N LEU A 12 2.04 -8.70 13.78
CA LEU A 12 2.50 -7.36 14.10
C LEU A 12 3.35 -6.81 12.96
N PHE A 13 2.84 -5.77 12.33
CA PHE A 13 3.58 -4.98 11.35
C PHE A 13 4.04 -3.69 11.99
N VAL A 14 5.20 -3.21 11.57
CA VAL A 14 5.81 -1.96 12.06
C VAL A 14 6.16 -1.04 10.90
N PHE A 15 6.52 0.19 11.22
CA PHE A 15 6.85 1.29 10.32
C PHE A 15 5.62 2.08 9.87
N ASP A 16 4.85 1.58 8.90
CA ASP A 16 3.60 2.20 8.43
C ASP A 16 3.77 3.66 7.98
N HIS A 17 4.73 3.88 7.07
CA HIS A 17 5.07 5.19 6.51
C HIS A 17 5.65 5.04 5.10
N ASN A 18 6.06 6.14 4.48
CA ASN A 18 6.55 6.21 3.11
C ASN A 18 7.72 5.25 2.84
N ARG A 19 7.63 4.52 1.74
CA ARG A 19 8.51 3.38 1.41
C ARG A 19 9.99 3.73 1.20
N ASP A 20 10.34 5.00 0.98
CA ASP A 20 11.73 5.44 0.87
C ASP A 20 12.56 5.21 2.16
N HIS A 21 11.91 5.11 3.31
CA HIS A 21 12.55 4.79 4.59
C HIS A 21 12.42 3.33 5.02
N LEU A 22 11.82 2.48 4.20
CA LEU A 22 11.47 1.09 4.55
C LEU A 22 12.69 0.27 4.99
N VAL A 23 13.79 0.32 4.23
CA VAL A 23 15.02 -0.43 4.54
C VAL A 23 15.65 0.03 5.85
N ALA A 24 15.73 1.34 6.09
CA ALA A 24 16.33 1.89 7.30
C ALA A 24 15.55 1.49 8.57
N TRP A 25 14.23 1.46 8.47
CA TRP A 25 13.39 0.97 9.56
C TRP A 25 13.51 -0.53 9.76
N GLY A 26 13.57 -1.30 8.68
CA GLY A 26 13.85 -2.73 8.73
C GLY A 26 15.18 -3.03 9.40
N ASP A 27 16.25 -2.28 9.09
CA ASP A 27 17.55 -2.39 9.73
C ASP A 27 17.47 -2.16 11.24
N THR A 28 16.74 -1.14 11.65
CA THR A 28 16.58 -0.82 13.09
C THR A 28 15.84 -1.95 13.81
N VAL A 29 14.73 -2.42 13.26
CA VAL A 29 13.85 -3.38 13.93
C VAL A 29 14.45 -4.80 13.92
N TYR A 30 14.91 -5.26 12.75
CA TYR A 30 15.48 -6.61 12.62
C TYR A 30 16.93 -6.71 13.07
N GLY A 31 17.63 -5.56 13.22
CA GLY A 31 18.92 -5.48 13.87
C GLY A 31 18.87 -5.65 15.39
N ASP A 32 17.73 -5.35 16.02
CA ASP A 32 17.50 -5.57 17.44
C ASP A 32 16.94 -6.97 17.68
N LYS A 33 17.75 -7.82 18.34
CA LYS A 33 17.39 -9.23 18.64
C LYS A 33 16.19 -9.36 19.58
N ASP A 34 15.89 -8.36 20.37
CA ASP A 34 14.76 -8.37 21.29
C ASP A 34 13.47 -7.88 20.63
N ALA A 35 13.56 -6.94 19.71
CA ALA A 35 12.42 -6.45 18.93
C ALA A 35 12.01 -7.43 17.82
N SER A 36 12.98 -7.91 17.04
CA SER A 36 12.75 -8.70 15.82
C SER A 36 11.88 -9.95 16.03
N LYS A 37 12.01 -10.61 17.18
CA LYS A 37 11.22 -11.81 17.52
C LYS A 37 9.71 -11.56 17.69
N TYR A 38 9.28 -10.30 17.71
CA TYR A 38 7.88 -9.92 17.88
C TYR A 38 7.27 -9.31 16.64
N VAL A 39 8.06 -9.07 15.58
CA VAL A 39 7.64 -8.36 14.38
C VAL A 39 7.53 -9.34 13.23
N ASP A 40 6.33 -9.44 12.66
CA ASP A 40 6.01 -10.33 11.55
C ASP A 40 6.28 -9.68 10.18
N GLY A 41 6.32 -8.35 10.13
CA GLY A 41 6.52 -7.65 8.86
C GLY A 41 6.67 -6.14 8.97
N LEU A 42 6.89 -5.55 7.80
CA LEU A 42 6.97 -4.10 7.58
C LEU A 42 5.75 -3.66 6.78
N ALA A 43 5.00 -2.70 7.34
CA ALA A 43 3.97 -1.99 6.61
C ALA A 43 4.55 -0.71 6.02
N PHE A 44 4.08 -0.30 4.84
CA PHE A 44 4.56 0.92 4.20
C PHE A 44 3.52 1.54 3.27
N HIS A 45 3.63 2.86 3.09
CA HIS A 45 2.79 3.60 2.16
C HIS A 45 3.42 3.66 0.78
N TRP A 46 2.62 3.86 -0.25
CA TRP A 46 3.10 3.93 -1.63
C TRP A 46 3.86 5.22 -1.98
N TYR A 47 3.86 6.20 -1.08
CA TYR A 47 4.53 7.49 -1.30
C TYR A 47 6.04 7.39 -1.10
N ALA A 48 6.79 8.31 -1.74
CA ALA A 48 8.21 8.50 -1.53
C ALA A 48 8.59 9.97 -1.77
N GLY A 49 9.52 10.51 -0.99
CA GLY A 49 10.07 11.85 -1.19
C GLY A 49 9.06 13.01 -1.14
N GLY A 50 7.88 12.79 -0.58
CA GLY A 50 6.75 13.72 -0.52
C GLY A 50 5.51 13.24 -1.28
N LEU A 51 4.38 13.90 -1.05
CA LEU A 51 3.10 13.54 -1.64
C LEU A 51 3.17 13.58 -3.18
N ASN A 52 2.83 12.48 -3.81
CA ASN A 52 2.64 12.34 -5.26
C ASN A 52 3.84 12.64 -6.17
N ARG A 53 5.07 12.64 -5.66
CA ARG A 53 6.23 12.93 -6.51
C ARG A 53 6.75 11.74 -7.29
N ASP A 54 6.33 10.54 -6.96
CA ASP A 54 6.88 9.33 -7.53
C ASP A 54 5.95 8.72 -8.58
N LEU A 55 5.71 9.46 -9.64
CA LEU A 55 5.00 8.93 -10.82
C LEU A 55 5.84 7.88 -11.56
N ASP A 56 7.17 7.96 -11.47
CA ASP A 56 8.07 7.02 -12.13
C ASP A 56 8.41 5.79 -11.28
N GLY A 57 8.04 5.78 -10.02
CA GLY A 57 8.09 4.60 -9.14
C GLY A 57 9.43 3.87 -9.00
N ALA A 58 10.42 4.19 -9.83
CA ALA A 58 11.67 3.43 -9.91
C ALA A 58 12.47 3.46 -8.60
N VAL A 59 12.57 4.61 -7.97
CA VAL A 59 13.32 4.78 -6.71
C VAL A 59 12.57 4.17 -5.53
N ALA A 60 11.26 4.33 -5.49
CA ALA A 60 10.45 3.85 -4.40
C ALA A 60 10.26 2.32 -4.43
N HIS A 61 10.10 1.73 -5.61
CA HIS A 61 10.02 0.28 -5.74
C HIS A 61 11.37 -0.40 -5.43
N TYR A 62 12.50 0.28 -5.71
CA TYR A 62 13.81 -0.22 -5.31
C TYR A 62 13.91 -0.46 -3.79
N ALA A 63 13.32 0.40 -2.97
CA ALA A 63 13.29 0.20 -1.52
C ALA A 63 12.52 -1.06 -1.10
N VAL A 64 11.44 -1.39 -1.82
CA VAL A 64 10.66 -2.62 -1.59
C VAL A 64 11.45 -3.86 -2.02
N ASP A 65 12.08 -3.83 -3.20
CA ASP A 65 12.96 -4.90 -3.68
C ASP A 65 14.10 -5.15 -2.68
N SER A 66 14.77 -4.09 -2.25
CA SER A 66 15.86 -4.16 -1.26
C SER A 66 15.40 -4.70 0.10
N ALA A 67 14.22 -4.31 0.56
CA ALA A 67 13.66 -4.84 1.80
C ALA A 67 13.34 -6.34 1.69
N TYR A 68 12.79 -6.77 0.55
CA TYR A 68 12.51 -8.17 0.28
C TYR A 68 13.78 -9.03 0.28
N GLU A 69 14.85 -8.54 -0.35
CA GLU A 69 16.15 -9.24 -0.39
C GLU A 69 16.83 -9.29 0.98
N LYS A 70 16.76 -8.19 1.72
CA LYS A 70 17.47 -8.03 2.99
C LYS A 70 16.79 -8.71 4.16
N PHE A 71 15.45 -8.74 4.15
CA PHE A 71 14.63 -9.29 5.23
C PHE A 71 13.70 -10.40 4.68
N PRO A 72 14.24 -11.54 4.23
CA PRO A 72 13.48 -12.56 3.49
C PRO A 72 12.35 -13.21 4.31
N ASP A 73 12.43 -13.17 5.63
CA ASP A 73 11.41 -13.70 6.52
C ASP A 73 10.32 -12.68 6.87
N ALA A 74 10.54 -11.40 6.57
CA ALA A 74 9.59 -10.34 6.85
C ALA A 74 8.46 -10.33 5.82
N LYS A 75 7.22 -10.23 6.30
CA LYS A 75 6.10 -9.91 5.43
C LYS A 75 6.12 -8.44 5.05
N LEU A 76 5.96 -8.13 3.77
CA LEU A 76 5.88 -6.76 3.26
C LEU A 76 4.44 -6.42 2.94
N LEU A 77 3.87 -5.40 3.58
CA LEU A 77 2.49 -4.98 3.41
C LEU A 77 2.41 -3.52 2.96
N PRO A 78 2.13 -3.22 1.70
CA PRO A 78 1.62 -1.92 1.29
C PRO A 78 0.30 -1.62 2.02
N SER A 79 0.36 -0.73 3.00
CA SER A 79 -0.71 -0.48 3.96
C SER A 79 -1.52 0.77 3.66
N GLU A 80 -1.03 1.60 2.73
CA GLU A 80 -1.71 2.81 2.31
C GLU A 80 -1.29 3.24 0.91
N GLY A 81 -2.29 3.59 0.10
CA GLY A 81 -2.13 4.25 -1.17
C GLY A 81 -3.35 5.07 -1.52
N CYS A 82 -3.17 6.31 -1.96
CA CYS A 82 -4.23 7.08 -2.61
C CYS A 82 -3.64 8.21 -3.44
N ASN A 83 -4.40 8.70 -4.39
CA ASN A 83 -4.06 9.93 -5.10
C ASN A 83 -4.47 11.12 -4.23
N CYS A 84 -3.50 11.83 -3.64
CA CYS A 84 -3.69 13.01 -2.79
C CYS A 84 -2.66 14.07 -3.07
N PRO A 85 -2.89 15.31 -2.57
CA PRO A 85 -3.96 16.18 -3.03
C PRO A 85 -3.59 16.77 -4.38
N GLY A 86 -4.60 17.21 -5.12
CA GLY A 86 -4.38 17.96 -6.37
C GLY A 86 -3.89 17.11 -7.54
N VAL A 87 -3.99 15.79 -7.47
CA VAL A 87 -3.76 14.93 -8.64
C VAL A 87 -4.83 15.25 -9.68
N LYS A 88 -4.42 16.01 -10.70
CA LYS A 88 -5.26 16.38 -11.83
C LYS A 88 -5.14 15.40 -13.00
N ASP A 89 -4.62 14.21 -12.71
CA ASP A 89 -4.47 13.18 -13.72
C ASP A 89 -5.82 12.72 -14.26
N SER A 90 -5.83 12.31 -15.51
CA SER A 90 -7.00 11.67 -16.10
C SER A 90 -7.35 10.40 -15.33
N ASP A 91 -8.60 10.00 -15.41
CA ASP A 91 -9.09 8.79 -14.78
C ASP A 91 -8.30 7.54 -15.21
N LEU A 92 -7.89 7.50 -16.48
CA LEU A 92 -7.02 6.44 -17.01
C LEU A 92 -5.65 6.42 -16.32
N LEU A 93 -4.98 7.55 -16.21
CA LEU A 93 -3.65 7.63 -15.58
C LEU A 93 -3.70 7.23 -14.10
N ARG A 94 -4.75 7.62 -13.38
CA ARG A 94 -4.96 7.18 -11.99
C ARG A 94 -5.12 5.67 -11.90
N SER A 95 -5.87 5.08 -12.82
CA SER A 95 -6.08 3.64 -12.91
C SER A 95 -4.78 2.89 -13.24
N GLU A 96 -4.02 3.37 -14.21
CA GLU A 96 -2.71 2.80 -14.57
C GLU A 96 -1.72 2.84 -13.42
N ARG A 97 -1.73 3.93 -12.63
CA ARG A 97 -0.88 4.08 -11.46
C ARG A 97 -1.19 3.01 -10.40
N TYR A 98 -2.46 2.76 -10.11
CA TYR A 98 -2.87 1.68 -9.20
C TYR A 98 -2.44 0.31 -9.72
N ALA A 99 -2.72 0.02 -11.00
CA ALA A 99 -2.31 -1.24 -11.63
C ALA A 99 -0.80 -1.45 -11.54
N HIS A 100 -0.03 -0.43 -11.88
CA HIS A 100 1.43 -0.49 -11.87
C HIS A 100 1.98 -0.72 -10.45
N ASP A 101 1.50 0.04 -9.47
CA ASP A 101 1.98 -0.11 -8.08
C ASP A 101 1.65 -1.51 -7.53
N MET A 102 0.40 -1.96 -7.67
CA MET A 102 -0.03 -3.27 -7.21
C MET A 102 0.80 -4.41 -7.85
N LEU A 103 1.01 -4.36 -9.17
CA LEU A 103 1.84 -5.34 -9.87
C LEU A 103 3.28 -5.33 -9.38
N ARG A 104 3.87 -4.15 -9.22
CA ARG A 104 5.27 -4.00 -8.81
C ARG A 104 5.51 -4.51 -7.40
N VAL A 105 4.69 -4.09 -6.43
CA VAL A 105 4.89 -4.51 -5.03
C VAL A 105 4.60 -6.00 -4.83
N LEU A 106 3.61 -6.56 -5.52
CA LEU A 106 3.35 -8.01 -5.50
C LEU A 106 4.52 -8.78 -6.14
N LYS A 107 5.10 -8.27 -7.23
CA LYS A 107 6.32 -8.83 -7.83
C LYS A 107 7.48 -8.78 -6.87
N SER A 108 7.62 -7.74 -6.07
CA SER A 108 8.63 -7.57 -5.02
C SER A 108 8.31 -8.33 -3.71
N GLY A 109 7.35 -9.23 -3.72
CA GLY A 109 7.07 -10.12 -2.58
C GLY A 109 6.09 -9.59 -1.54
N ALA A 110 5.37 -8.50 -1.82
CA ALA A 110 4.31 -8.04 -0.92
C ALA A 110 3.24 -9.11 -0.70
N CYS A 111 2.74 -9.19 0.53
CA CYS A 111 1.75 -10.18 0.95
C CYS A 111 0.29 -9.70 0.84
N GLY A 112 0.08 -8.47 0.44
CA GLY A 112 -1.22 -7.83 0.27
C GLY A 112 -1.07 -6.43 -0.30
N TRP A 113 -2.15 -5.69 -0.34
CA TRP A 113 -2.20 -4.27 -0.69
C TRP A 113 -3.46 -3.65 -0.08
N VAL A 114 -3.35 -2.48 0.52
CA VAL A 114 -4.44 -1.78 1.20
C VAL A 114 -4.55 -0.36 0.68
N ASP A 115 -5.75 0.03 0.28
CA ASP A 115 -6.06 1.40 -0.11
C ASP A 115 -6.29 2.29 1.12
N TRP A 116 -6.15 3.61 0.96
CA TRP A 116 -6.38 4.57 2.05
C TRP A 116 -7.84 4.60 2.50
N ASN A 117 -8.75 4.85 1.57
CA ASN A 117 -10.19 4.88 1.85
C ASN A 117 -10.99 4.25 0.73
N LEU A 118 -12.03 3.50 1.07
CA LEU A 118 -12.97 2.96 0.09
C LEU A 118 -13.96 4.03 -0.38
N LEU A 119 -14.42 4.89 0.52
CA LEU A 119 -15.45 5.89 0.27
C LEU A 119 -15.09 7.21 0.93
N LEU A 120 -15.11 8.27 0.16
CA LEU A 120 -15.01 9.65 0.63
C LEU A 120 -16.22 10.49 0.19
N ASP A 121 -16.36 11.67 0.75
CA ASP A 121 -17.35 12.63 0.26
C ASP A 121 -16.94 13.24 -1.08
N TYR A 122 -17.79 14.06 -1.67
CA TYR A 122 -17.55 14.68 -2.97
C TYR A 122 -16.38 15.68 -3.01
N THR A 123 -15.81 16.04 -1.86
CA THR A 123 -14.63 16.90 -1.73
C THR A 123 -13.35 16.12 -1.41
N GLY A 124 -13.44 14.80 -1.22
CA GLY A 124 -12.30 13.98 -0.82
C GLY A 124 -12.06 13.95 0.70
N GLY A 125 -13.10 14.24 1.46
CA GLY A 125 -13.12 14.23 2.93
C GLY A 125 -14.07 13.18 3.51
N PRO A 126 -14.26 13.20 4.83
CA PRO A 126 -13.63 14.11 5.79
C PRO A 126 -12.18 13.79 6.09
N ASN A 127 -11.37 14.82 6.31
CA ASN A 127 -10.02 14.68 6.82
C ASN A 127 -9.62 15.88 7.71
N HIS A 128 -8.65 15.70 8.58
CA HIS A 128 -8.25 16.73 9.56
C HIS A 128 -7.14 17.69 9.05
N LEU A 129 -6.56 17.40 7.88
CA LEU A 129 -5.50 18.21 7.28
C LEU A 129 -6.01 19.16 6.19
N GLY A 130 -7.31 19.06 5.83
CA GLY A 130 -7.90 19.84 4.74
C GLY A 130 -7.34 19.50 3.36
N ASN A 131 -6.77 18.31 3.19
CA ASN A 131 -6.31 17.80 1.90
C ASN A 131 -7.41 16.95 1.25
N ASP A 132 -7.73 17.29 0.01
CA ASP A 132 -8.68 16.53 -0.78
C ASP A 132 -8.03 15.24 -1.27
N CYS A 133 -8.47 14.11 -0.75
CA CYS A 133 -7.98 12.80 -1.17
C CYS A 133 -8.91 12.17 -2.21
N ASP A 134 -8.37 11.24 -2.97
CA ASP A 134 -9.16 10.40 -3.88
C ASP A 134 -9.55 9.08 -3.20
N ALA A 135 -10.65 8.50 -3.63
CA ALA A 135 -11.11 7.18 -3.21
C ALA A 135 -11.78 6.46 -4.38
N PRO A 136 -11.83 5.12 -4.38
CA PRO A 136 -12.52 4.36 -5.41
C PRO A 136 -14.00 4.73 -5.55
N ILE A 137 -14.59 5.26 -4.49
CA ILE A 137 -16.00 5.67 -4.47
C ILE A 137 -16.10 7.05 -3.80
N HIS A 138 -16.81 7.98 -4.43
CA HIS A 138 -17.16 9.26 -3.83
C HIS A 138 -18.68 9.41 -3.68
N ALA A 139 -19.13 9.93 -2.54
CA ALA A 139 -20.50 10.35 -2.41
C ALA A 139 -20.79 11.54 -3.34
N LYS A 140 -21.96 11.59 -3.94
CA LYS A 140 -22.40 12.79 -4.67
C LYS A 140 -22.65 13.96 -3.73
N ARG A 141 -22.56 15.18 -4.25
CA ARG A 141 -22.70 16.42 -3.47
C ARG A 141 -24.00 16.51 -2.66
N ASN A 142 -25.08 15.98 -3.18
CA ASN A 142 -26.39 15.96 -2.52
C ASN A 142 -26.66 14.68 -1.72
N PHE A 143 -25.64 13.78 -1.64
CA PHE A 143 -25.73 12.50 -0.95
C PHE A 143 -26.85 11.55 -1.43
N ASP A 144 -27.35 11.74 -2.65
CA ASP A 144 -28.37 10.88 -3.27
C ASP A 144 -27.79 9.69 -4.06
N GLY A 145 -26.49 9.49 -3.97
CA GLY A 145 -25.81 8.39 -4.65
C GLY A 145 -24.30 8.52 -4.57
N VAL A 146 -23.63 7.70 -5.35
CA VAL A 146 -22.16 7.64 -5.42
C VAL A 146 -21.66 7.79 -6.85
N VAL A 147 -20.41 8.19 -6.97
CA VAL A 147 -19.61 8.14 -8.18
C VAL A 147 -18.54 7.08 -7.98
N VAL A 148 -18.48 6.11 -8.87
CA VAL A 148 -17.44 5.06 -8.86
C VAL A 148 -16.33 5.48 -9.81
N GLN A 149 -15.08 5.45 -9.31
CA GLN A 149 -13.89 5.76 -10.08
C GLN A 149 -13.42 4.50 -10.82
N SER A 150 -12.82 4.66 -12.00
CA SER A 150 -12.39 3.54 -12.84
C SER A 150 -11.31 2.65 -12.19
N TYR A 151 -10.50 3.20 -11.31
CA TYR A 151 -9.49 2.39 -10.62
C TYR A 151 -10.07 1.41 -9.58
N LEU A 152 -11.36 1.52 -9.23
CA LEU A 152 -12.05 0.45 -8.51
C LEU A 152 -12.07 -0.85 -9.33
N ASP A 153 -12.23 -0.76 -10.64
CA ASP A 153 -12.17 -1.92 -11.52
C ASP A 153 -10.76 -2.53 -11.51
N VAL A 154 -9.72 -1.69 -11.51
CA VAL A 154 -8.34 -2.16 -11.36
C VAL A 154 -8.15 -2.92 -10.06
N ILE A 155 -8.53 -2.33 -8.92
CA ILE A 155 -8.47 -3.01 -7.61
C ILE A 155 -9.24 -4.33 -7.66
N SER A 156 -10.40 -4.34 -8.30
CA SER A 156 -11.25 -5.52 -8.44
C SER A 156 -10.59 -6.64 -9.23
N HIS A 157 -9.79 -6.34 -10.25
CA HIS A 157 -9.02 -7.34 -10.99
C HIS A 157 -8.04 -8.10 -10.08
N PHE A 158 -7.41 -7.41 -9.14
CA PHE A 158 -6.54 -8.06 -8.16
C PHE A 158 -7.35 -8.79 -7.10
N SER A 159 -8.28 -8.12 -6.44
CA SER A 159 -8.97 -8.66 -5.28
C SER A 159 -9.88 -9.85 -5.58
N LYS A 160 -10.43 -9.95 -6.79
CA LYS A 160 -11.24 -11.09 -7.23
C LYS A 160 -10.40 -12.32 -7.62
N HIS A 161 -9.18 -12.13 -8.08
CA HIS A 161 -8.37 -13.20 -8.65
C HIS A 161 -7.18 -13.61 -7.80
N ILE A 162 -6.71 -12.75 -6.91
CA ILE A 162 -5.64 -13.06 -5.96
C ILE A 162 -6.28 -13.26 -4.58
N LEU A 163 -6.76 -14.48 -4.35
CA LEU A 163 -7.44 -14.83 -3.10
C LEU A 163 -6.43 -15.07 -1.96
N PRO A 164 -6.85 -14.93 -0.69
CA PRO A 164 -6.03 -15.33 0.44
C PRO A 164 -5.47 -16.75 0.28
N GLY A 165 -4.17 -16.91 0.50
CA GLY A 165 -3.47 -18.17 0.26
C GLY A 165 -2.91 -18.36 -1.15
N SER A 166 -3.15 -17.44 -2.07
CA SER A 166 -2.50 -17.43 -3.38
C SER A 166 -0.98 -17.36 -3.23
N ARG A 167 -0.25 -18.04 -4.11
CA ARG A 167 1.20 -18.04 -4.10
C ARG A 167 1.73 -17.41 -5.38
N ARG A 168 2.63 -16.45 -5.20
CA ARG A 168 3.37 -15.85 -6.32
C ARG A 168 4.29 -16.90 -6.95
N VAL A 169 4.26 -16.99 -8.25
CA VAL A 169 5.25 -17.73 -9.05
C VAL A 169 6.13 -16.75 -9.81
N GLN A 170 7.37 -17.13 -10.04
CA GLN A 170 8.26 -16.33 -10.87
C GLN A 170 7.79 -16.41 -12.31
N THR A 171 7.68 -15.25 -12.96
CA THR A 171 7.30 -15.13 -14.36
C THR A 171 8.34 -14.31 -15.11
N ASP A 172 8.82 -14.82 -16.21
CA ASP A 172 9.62 -14.07 -17.17
C ASP A 172 8.74 -13.67 -18.35
N VAL A 173 8.59 -12.37 -18.53
CA VAL A 173 7.93 -11.83 -19.73
C VAL A 173 9.02 -11.70 -20.80
N ARG A 174 8.92 -12.49 -21.85
CA ARG A 174 9.80 -12.41 -23.04
C ARG A 174 9.21 -11.45 -24.07
#